data_a615ab02e862f045f9552107d2d98045
#
_entry.id   a615ab02e862f045f9552107d2d98045
#
_cell.length_a   1.000
_cell.length_b   1.000
_cell.length_c   1.000
_cell.angle_alpha   90.00
_cell.angle_beta   90.00
_cell.angle_gamma   90.00
#
_symmetry.space_group_name_H-M   'P 1'
#
loop_
_entity.id
_entity.type
_entity.pdbx_description
1 polymer ?
#
loop_
_entity_poly.entity_id
_entity_poly.type
_entity_poly.pdbx_seq_one_letter_code
_entity_poly.pdbx_strand_id
1 'polypeptide(L)'
;MYDYELETEDKDLKKVGLELMFMTPEKGSAENWVTAVELAKMVELPVDTVKKKLVILKDAGIVRVKGINPKYWKFDDYSFQRMDEDDDVYKLLCSFDDVDFDRYFTY
;
A
#
# COMPACT_ATOMS: atom_id res chain seq x y z
N MET A 1 -4.88 12.70 21.38
CA MET A 1 -5.76 11.91 21.21
C MET A 1 -6.06 11.55 19.84
N TYR A 2 -6.48 10.41 19.59
CA TYR A 2 -6.60 9.98 18.36
C TYR A 2 -7.86 10.22 17.87
N ASP A 3 -7.99 10.56 16.70
CA ASP A 3 -9.11 10.83 16.10
C ASP A 3 -9.59 9.69 15.33
N TYR A 4 -10.85 9.30 15.37
CA TYR A 4 -11.39 8.20 14.65
C TYR A 4 -11.39 8.39 13.18
N GLU A 5 -11.47 9.65 12.72
CA GLU A 5 -11.43 9.91 11.31
C GLU A 5 -10.08 9.53 10.73
N LEU A 6 -9.04 9.85 11.47
CA LEU A 6 -7.72 9.54 11.05
C LEU A 6 -7.52 8.03 10.97
N GLU A 7 -8.05 7.32 11.97
CA GLU A 7 -7.93 5.90 11.95
C GLU A 7 -8.63 5.27 10.76
N THR A 8 -9.79 5.80 10.39
CA THR A 8 -10.51 5.25 9.26
C THR A 8 -9.74 5.45 7.97
N GLU A 9 -9.11 6.60 7.80
CA GLU A 9 -8.29 6.82 6.63
C GLU A 9 -7.08 5.93 6.65
N ASP A 10 -6.53 5.72 7.81
CA ASP A 10 -5.35 4.89 7.95
C ASP A 10 -5.61 3.45 7.55
N LYS A 11 -6.82 2.97 7.75
CA LYS A 11 -7.14 1.60 7.37
C LYS A 11 -7.04 1.39 5.87
N ASP A 12 -7.54 2.34 5.08
CA ASP A 12 -7.44 2.21 3.64
C ASP A 12 -6.00 2.35 3.17
N LEU A 13 -5.26 3.29 3.74
CA LEU A 13 -3.87 3.48 3.40
C LEU A 13 -3.07 2.23 3.74
N LYS A 14 -3.31 1.65 4.90
CA LYS A 14 -2.65 0.43 5.33
C LYS A 14 -2.97 -0.72 4.38
N LYS A 15 -4.24 -0.85 3.98
CA LYS A 15 -4.64 -1.91 3.09
C LYS A 15 -3.93 -1.82 1.75
N VAL A 16 -3.89 -0.63 1.18
CA VAL A 16 -3.23 -0.42 -0.11
C VAL A 16 -1.73 -0.68 0.03
N GLY A 17 -1.12 -0.15 1.07
CA GLY A 17 0.32 -0.32 1.28
C GLY A 17 0.72 -1.75 1.50
N LEU A 18 -0.03 -2.46 2.33
CA LEU A 18 0.29 -3.86 2.62
C LEU A 18 0.07 -4.76 1.41
N GLU A 19 -0.96 -4.48 0.63
CA GLU A 19 -1.19 -5.29 -0.55
C GLU A 19 -0.01 -5.16 -1.51
N LEU A 20 0.50 -3.95 -1.70
CA LEU A 20 1.67 -3.75 -2.54
C LEU A 20 2.90 -4.39 -1.94
N MET A 21 3.08 -4.25 -0.63
CA MET A 21 4.26 -4.77 0.05
C MET A 21 4.36 -6.29 -0.07
N PHE A 22 3.23 -6.97 0.07
CA PHE A 22 3.24 -8.43 0.05
C PHE A 22 2.87 -9.02 -1.31
N MET A 23 2.82 -8.19 -2.35
CA MET A 23 2.51 -8.70 -3.66
C MET A 23 3.67 -9.54 -4.18
N THR A 24 3.32 -10.63 -4.82
CA THR A 24 4.31 -11.50 -5.42
C THR A 24 4.18 -11.44 -6.92
N PRO A 25 5.15 -11.93 -7.66
CA PRO A 25 5.06 -11.90 -9.13
C PRO A 25 3.80 -12.56 -9.67
N GLU A 26 3.27 -13.55 -8.97
CA GLU A 26 2.06 -14.21 -9.42
C GLU A 26 0.84 -13.34 -9.32
N LYS A 27 0.85 -12.35 -8.44
CA LYS A 27 -0.32 -11.52 -8.24
C LYS A 27 -0.34 -10.30 -9.11
N GLY A 28 0.81 -9.89 -9.61
CA GLY A 28 0.88 -8.68 -10.41
C GLY A 28 1.61 -8.94 -11.70
N SER A 29 2.23 -7.93 -12.23
CA SER A 29 3.03 -8.08 -13.44
C SER A 29 4.31 -8.82 -13.09
N ALA A 30 5.08 -9.18 -14.09
CA ALA A 30 6.32 -9.91 -13.88
C ALA A 30 7.25 -9.21 -12.89
N GLU A 31 7.12 -7.89 -12.74
CA GLU A 31 8.00 -7.16 -11.85
C GLU A 31 7.21 -6.53 -10.71
N ASN A 32 6.04 -7.05 -10.43
CA ASN A 32 5.17 -6.55 -9.36
C ASN A 32 4.65 -5.14 -9.61
N TRP A 33 4.63 -4.73 -10.87
CA TRP A 33 4.03 -3.45 -11.23
C TRP A 33 2.54 -3.67 -11.47
N VAL A 34 1.69 -2.84 -10.86
CA VAL A 34 0.25 -2.96 -11.02
C VAL A 34 -0.37 -1.61 -11.28
N THR A 35 -1.52 -1.60 -11.89
CA THR A 35 -2.27 -0.37 -12.08
C THR A 35 -3.17 -0.14 -10.86
N ALA A 36 -3.64 1.09 -10.71
CA ALA A 36 -4.56 1.40 -9.62
C ALA A 36 -5.85 0.59 -9.75
N VAL A 37 -6.29 0.31 -10.98
CA VAL A 37 -7.51 -0.47 -11.20
C VAL A 37 -7.32 -1.90 -10.70
N GLU A 38 -6.17 -2.50 -11.03
CA GLU A 38 -5.89 -3.85 -10.57
C GLU A 38 -5.79 -3.90 -9.05
N LEU A 39 -5.12 -2.92 -8.48
CA LEU A 39 -4.96 -2.87 -7.03
C LEU A 39 -6.30 -2.66 -6.34
N ALA A 40 -7.15 -1.83 -6.91
CA ALA A 40 -8.47 -1.58 -6.36
C ALA A 40 -9.29 -2.85 -6.25
N LYS A 41 -9.16 -3.72 -7.24
CA LYS A 41 -9.86 -5.01 -7.20
C LYS A 41 -9.31 -5.89 -6.09
N MET A 42 -8.00 -5.86 -5.89
CA MET A 42 -7.38 -6.68 -4.87
C MET A 42 -7.77 -6.26 -3.46
N VAL A 43 -7.86 -4.95 -3.23
CA VAL A 43 -8.17 -4.43 -1.90
C VAL A 43 -9.65 -4.16 -1.70
N GLU A 44 -10.42 -4.28 -2.77
CA GLU A 44 -11.87 -4.07 -2.72
C GLU A 44 -12.24 -2.66 -2.28
N LEU A 45 -11.55 -1.70 -2.87
CA LEU A 45 -11.81 -0.28 -2.63
C LEU A 45 -12.06 0.42 -3.95
N PRO A 46 -12.74 1.56 -3.91
CA PRO A 46 -12.94 2.33 -5.14
C PRO A 46 -11.61 2.79 -5.71
N VAL A 47 -11.51 2.84 -7.03
CA VAL A 47 -10.28 3.22 -7.69
C VAL A 47 -9.82 4.60 -7.25
N ASP A 48 -10.74 5.55 -7.10
CA ASP A 48 -10.36 6.89 -6.68
C ASP A 48 -9.73 6.89 -5.30
N THR A 49 -10.24 6.07 -4.41
CA THR A 49 -9.66 5.93 -3.07
C THR A 49 -8.24 5.38 -3.17
N VAL A 50 -8.07 4.33 -3.98
CA VAL A 50 -6.76 3.72 -4.14
C VAL A 50 -5.76 4.72 -4.72
N LYS A 51 -6.19 5.51 -5.70
CA LYS A 51 -5.30 6.52 -6.29
C LYS A 51 -4.84 7.54 -5.25
N LYS A 52 -5.74 7.95 -4.38
CA LYS A 52 -5.37 8.91 -3.32
C LYS A 52 -4.36 8.30 -2.36
N LYS A 53 -4.55 7.05 -2.00
CA LYS A 53 -3.62 6.40 -1.07
C LYS A 53 -2.27 6.14 -1.73
N LEU A 54 -2.26 5.83 -3.03
CA LEU A 54 -1.01 5.65 -3.74
C LEU A 54 -0.20 6.94 -3.78
N VAL A 55 -0.85 8.09 -3.93
CA VAL A 55 -0.15 9.36 -3.92
C VAL A 55 0.49 9.60 -2.54
N ILE A 56 -0.20 9.26 -1.47
CA ILE A 56 0.36 9.40 -0.12
C ILE A 56 1.60 8.53 0.03
N LEU A 57 1.54 7.29 -0.46
CA LEU A 57 2.68 6.39 -0.37
C LEU A 57 3.83 6.87 -1.25
N LYS A 58 3.52 7.44 -2.40
CA LYS A 58 4.53 7.98 -3.28
C LYS A 58 5.21 9.17 -2.62
N ASP A 59 4.43 10.05 -1.99
CA ASP A 59 5.00 11.22 -1.32
C ASP A 59 5.84 10.80 -0.12
N ALA A 60 5.54 9.68 0.49
CA ALA A 60 6.36 9.12 1.56
C ALA A 60 7.63 8.46 1.03
N GLY A 61 7.73 8.29 -0.28
CA GLY A 61 8.94 7.77 -0.91
C GLY A 61 9.04 6.27 -0.95
N ILE A 62 7.95 5.55 -0.69
CA ILE A 62 8.03 4.10 -0.59
C ILE A 62 7.33 3.35 -1.72
N VAL A 63 6.80 4.06 -2.71
CA VAL A 63 6.32 3.41 -3.91
C VAL A 63 6.88 4.12 -5.12
N ARG A 64 7.05 3.38 -6.19
CA ARG A 64 7.52 3.92 -7.45
C ARG A 64 6.38 3.89 -8.44
N VAL A 65 6.41 4.81 -9.39
CA VAL A 65 5.40 4.87 -10.43
C VAL A 65 6.10 5.02 -11.76
N LYS A 66 5.57 4.36 -12.78
CA LYS A 66 6.09 4.53 -14.13
C LYS A 66 4.91 4.57 -15.10
N GLY A 67 5.13 5.13 -16.30
CA GLY A 67 4.10 5.22 -17.30
C GLY A 67 3.21 6.40 -17.08
N ILE A 68 2.38 6.70 -18.06
CA ILE A 68 1.50 7.82 -17.95
C ILE A 68 0.05 7.39 -18.09
N ASN A 69 -0.23 6.49 -19.01
CA ASN A 69 -1.60 6.09 -19.28
C ASN A 69 -1.58 4.65 -19.83
N PRO A 70 -1.65 3.68 -18.95
CA PRO A 70 -1.86 3.76 -17.50
C PRO A 70 -0.56 3.94 -16.73
N LYS A 71 -0.71 4.33 -15.49
CA LYS A 71 0.42 4.37 -14.56
C LYS A 71 0.51 3.02 -13.87
N TYR A 72 1.74 2.59 -13.64
CA TYR A 72 2.01 1.34 -12.92
C TYR A 72 2.73 1.68 -11.62
N TRP A 73 2.38 0.99 -10.57
CA TRP A 73 2.87 1.26 -9.21
C TRP A 73 3.55 0.04 -8.64
N LYS A 74 4.59 0.26 -7.86
CA LYS A 74 5.34 -0.84 -7.25
C LYS A 74 5.86 -0.40 -5.89
N PHE A 75 5.84 -1.29 -4.90
CA PHE A 75 6.38 -0.99 -3.58
C PHE A 75 7.90 -0.99 -3.64
N ASP A 76 8.50 -0.03 -2.97
CA ASP A 76 9.96 0.10 -2.94
C ASP A 76 10.45 -0.35 -1.56
N ASP A 77 10.78 -1.63 -1.43
CA ASP A 77 11.24 -2.19 -0.16
C ASP A 77 12.47 -1.53 0.36
N TYR A 78 13.39 -1.18 -0.53
CA TYR A 78 14.65 -0.56 -0.11
C TYR A 78 14.38 0.77 0.58
N SER A 79 13.54 1.61 -0.01
CA SER A 79 13.20 2.88 0.58
C SER A 79 12.43 2.70 1.88
N PHE A 80 11.54 1.72 1.92
CA PHE A 80 10.77 1.47 3.13
C PHE A 80 11.68 1.08 4.28
N GLN A 81 12.68 0.26 4.03
CA GLN A 81 13.60 -0.17 5.08
C GLN A 81 14.44 0.97 5.60
N ARG A 82 14.56 2.03 4.84
CA ARG A 82 15.35 3.18 5.26
C ARG A 82 14.52 4.29 5.86
N MET A 83 13.22 4.07 6.03
CA MET A 83 12.37 5.07 6.63
C MET A 83 12.65 5.26 8.10
N ASP A 84 12.35 6.46 8.59
CA ASP A 84 12.46 6.75 10.00
C ASP A 84 11.38 5.95 10.74
N GLU A 85 11.74 5.34 11.82
CA GLU A 85 10.79 4.56 12.62
C GLU A 85 9.67 5.42 13.19
N ASP A 86 9.89 6.73 13.28
CA ASP A 86 8.87 7.64 13.79
C ASP A 86 7.90 8.11 12.71
N ASP A 87 8.14 7.76 11.47
CA ASP A 87 7.27 8.17 10.38
C ASP A 87 5.91 7.48 10.52
N ASP A 88 4.84 8.25 10.37
CA ASP A 88 3.49 7.73 10.56
C ASP A 88 3.16 6.61 9.57
N VAL A 89 3.61 6.73 8.34
CA VAL A 89 3.34 5.70 7.34
C VAL A 89 4.10 4.42 7.70
N TYR A 90 5.34 4.56 8.16
CA TYR A 90 6.13 3.41 8.58
C TYR A 90 5.44 2.67 9.73
N LYS A 91 5.01 3.43 10.73
CA LYS A 91 4.33 2.83 11.88
C LYS A 91 3.04 2.13 11.46
N LEU A 92 2.31 2.76 10.56
CA LEU A 92 1.06 2.20 10.10
C LEU A 92 1.28 0.87 9.39
N LEU A 93 2.26 0.80 8.50
CA LEU A 93 2.52 -0.40 7.73
C LEU A 93 3.19 -1.50 8.55
N CYS A 94 3.80 -1.13 9.67
CA CYS A 94 4.42 -2.13 10.53
C CYS A 94 3.49 -2.65 11.62
N SER A 95 2.27 -2.09 11.72
CA SER A 95 1.37 -2.54 12.77
C SER A 95 0.36 -3.51 12.17
N PHE A 96 0.43 -4.77 12.61
CA PHE A 96 -0.46 -5.80 12.12
C PHE A 96 -1.41 -6.21 13.22
N ASP A 97 -2.70 -6.31 12.88
CA ASP A 97 -3.65 -6.90 13.81
C ASP A 97 -3.95 -8.32 13.31
N ASP A 98 -4.87 -9.01 13.98
CA ASP A 98 -5.17 -10.40 13.63
C ASP A 98 -5.70 -10.53 12.20
N VAL A 99 -6.48 -9.57 11.75
CA VAL A 99 -7.04 -9.63 10.41
C VAL A 99 -5.93 -9.48 9.37
N ASP A 100 -5.01 -8.54 9.60
CA ASP A 100 -3.91 -8.34 8.69
C ASP A 100 -3.03 -9.56 8.62
N PHE A 101 -2.77 -10.17 9.76
CA PHE A 101 -1.92 -11.34 9.82
C PHE A 101 -2.54 -12.49 9.03
N ASP A 102 -3.85 -12.71 9.24
CA ASP A 102 -4.53 -13.77 8.53
C ASP A 102 -4.54 -13.54 7.03
N ARG A 103 -4.74 -12.28 6.62
CA ARG A 103 -4.82 -11.98 5.20
C ARG A 103 -3.51 -12.22 4.47
N TYR A 104 -2.38 -11.89 5.08
CA TYR A 104 -1.11 -11.90 4.38
C TYR A 104 -0.20 -13.07 4.75
N PHE A 105 -0.46 -13.74 5.83
CA PHE A 105 0.45 -14.78 6.31
C PHE A 105 -0.18 -16.16 6.48
N THR A 106 -1.48 -16.29 6.22
CA THR A 106 -2.14 -17.58 6.34
C THR A 106 -2.18 -18.27 5.00
N TYR A 107 -1.88 -19.53 4.98
CA TYR A 107 -1.89 -20.31 3.74
C TYR A 107 -2.91 -21.41 3.79
#